data_3c1fb1f4290e84f15dc1fe5b53304337
#
_entry.id   3c1fb1f4290e84f15dc1fe5b53304337
#
_cell.length_a   1.000
_cell.length_b   1.000
_cell.length_c   1.000
_cell.angle_alpha   90.00
_cell.angle_beta   90.00
_cell.angle_gamma   90.00
#
_symmetry.space_group_name_H-M   'P 1'
#
loop_
_entity.id
_entity.type
_entity.pdbx_description
1 polymer ?
#
loop_
_entity_poly.entity_id
_entity_poly.type
_entity_poly.pdbx_seq_one_letter_code
_entity_poly.pdbx_strand_id
1 'polypeptide(L)'
;MTSPLFAGHPFGTTVTEDTLRTTFAPLTQWEDKYRQLILLGKQLPALPEALRAQAKEIAGCENRVWLGYTLHQNGTLHFFGDSEGRIVRGLLAVLLTATEGKTATELLVHSPMALFDELGLSAQLSASRSQGLHALNEAILDAARQAG
;
A
#
# COMPACT_ATOMS: atom_id res chain seq x y z
N MET A 1 -20.74 5.00 -14.28
CA MET A 1 -21.02 5.40 -12.89
C MET A 1 -19.90 4.94 -12.00
N THR A 2 -19.39 5.83 -11.18
CA THR A 2 -18.25 5.53 -10.29
C THR A 2 -18.75 4.83 -9.03
N SER A 3 -18.07 3.75 -8.65
CA SER A 3 -18.35 3.12 -7.37
C SER A 3 -18.01 4.09 -6.22
N PRO A 4 -18.85 4.18 -5.18
CA PRO A 4 -18.53 5.03 -4.02
C PRO A 4 -17.29 4.55 -3.26
N LEU A 5 -16.85 3.31 -3.48
CA LEU A 5 -15.66 2.75 -2.85
C LEU A 5 -14.43 2.78 -3.74
N PHE A 6 -14.49 3.55 -4.82
CA PHE A 6 -13.35 3.66 -5.73
C PHE A 6 -12.60 4.97 -5.50
N ALA A 7 -11.31 4.86 -5.25
CA ALA A 7 -10.41 6.02 -5.18
C ALA A 7 -9.20 5.73 -6.07
N GLY A 8 -9.06 6.49 -7.15
CA GLY A 8 -7.96 6.33 -8.09
C GLY A 8 -6.62 6.79 -7.51
N HIS A 9 -5.54 6.16 -7.97
CA HIS A 9 -4.18 6.53 -7.62
C HIS A 9 -3.22 6.04 -8.71
N PRO A 10 -1.98 6.55 -8.77
CA PRO A 10 -1.04 6.17 -9.84
C PRO A 10 -0.35 4.82 -9.60
N PHE A 11 -0.52 4.19 -8.43
CA PHE A 11 0.24 3.01 -8.06
C PHE A 11 -0.30 1.76 -8.76
N GLY A 12 0.60 1.04 -9.41
CA GLY A 12 0.25 -0.13 -10.21
C GLY A 12 -0.01 0.18 -11.68
N THR A 13 -0.14 1.45 -12.05
CA THR A 13 -0.33 1.87 -13.44
C THR A 13 0.84 2.73 -13.89
N THR A 14 0.92 3.98 -13.41
CA THR A 14 2.05 4.88 -13.70
C THR A 14 3.28 4.50 -12.88
N VAL A 15 3.08 4.24 -11.58
CA VAL A 15 4.13 3.77 -10.68
C VAL A 15 3.98 2.26 -10.57
N THR A 16 4.92 1.51 -11.12
CA THR A 16 4.85 0.04 -11.14
C THR A 16 5.91 -0.57 -10.23
N GLU A 17 5.82 -1.88 -9.99
CA GLU A 17 6.84 -2.60 -9.22
C GLU A 17 8.21 -2.43 -9.85
N ASP A 18 8.30 -2.49 -11.19
CA ASP A 18 9.57 -2.32 -11.89
C ASP A 18 10.13 -0.91 -11.74
N THR A 19 9.29 0.13 -11.80
CA THR A 19 9.76 1.49 -11.55
C THR A 19 10.28 1.66 -10.13
N LEU A 20 9.63 1.03 -9.15
CA LEU A 20 10.09 1.06 -7.76
C LEU A 20 11.44 0.34 -7.61
N ARG A 21 11.60 -0.83 -8.22
CA ARG A 21 12.86 -1.57 -8.20
C ARG A 21 13.99 -0.71 -8.80
N THR A 22 13.73 -0.08 -9.93
CA THR A 22 14.70 0.78 -10.60
C THR A 22 15.06 1.99 -9.74
N THR A 23 14.07 2.60 -9.11
CA THR A 23 14.27 3.78 -8.28
C THR A 23 15.07 3.47 -7.01
N PHE A 24 14.79 2.33 -6.37
CA PHE A 24 15.42 1.99 -5.10
C PHE A 24 16.75 1.25 -5.25
N ALA A 25 17.00 0.60 -6.39
CA ALA A 25 18.21 -0.20 -6.58
C ALA A 25 19.51 0.57 -6.29
N PRO A 26 19.68 1.83 -6.76
CA PRO A 26 20.92 2.57 -6.47
C PRO A 26 20.97 3.17 -5.07
N LEU A 27 19.88 3.12 -4.31
CA LEU A 27 19.82 3.75 -2.99
C LEU A 27 20.38 2.80 -1.95
N THR A 28 21.56 3.12 -1.42
CA THR A 28 22.23 2.29 -0.42
C THR A 28 22.10 2.86 0.98
N GLN A 29 21.91 4.18 1.11
CA GLN A 29 21.78 4.85 2.39
C GLN A 29 20.31 4.90 2.81
N TRP A 30 20.08 4.68 4.10
CA TRP A 30 18.71 4.67 4.63
C TRP A 30 18.02 6.02 4.47
N GLU A 31 18.76 7.12 4.64
CA GLU A 31 18.23 8.47 4.48
C GLU A 31 17.68 8.69 3.07
N ASP A 32 18.34 8.16 2.06
CA ASP A 32 17.90 8.28 0.66
C ASP A 32 16.63 7.47 0.43
N LYS A 33 16.53 6.29 1.02
CA LYS A 33 15.32 5.46 0.95
C LYS A 33 14.15 6.15 1.63
N TYR A 34 14.35 6.74 2.79
CA TYR A 34 13.32 7.50 3.50
C TYR A 34 12.83 8.67 2.66
N ARG A 35 13.76 9.43 2.07
CA ARG A 35 13.40 10.55 1.21
C ARG A 35 12.54 10.07 0.05
N GLN A 36 12.89 8.95 -0.55
CA GLN A 36 12.13 8.38 -1.66
C GLN A 36 10.74 7.94 -1.23
N LEU A 37 10.61 7.35 -0.04
CA LEU A 37 9.30 7.00 0.51
C LEU A 37 8.42 8.23 0.71
N ILE A 38 9.00 9.31 1.22
CA ILE A 38 8.25 10.55 1.41
C ILE A 38 7.76 11.09 0.06
N LEU A 39 8.60 11.05 -0.96
CA LEU A 39 8.22 11.48 -2.31
C LEU A 39 7.09 10.61 -2.88
N LEU A 40 7.15 9.30 -2.67
CA LEU A 40 6.07 8.40 -3.08
C LEU A 40 4.77 8.73 -2.36
N GLY A 41 4.87 8.98 -1.06
CA GLY A 41 3.70 9.34 -0.26
C GLY A 41 3.01 10.62 -0.72
N LYS A 42 3.78 11.54 -1.29
CA LYS A 42 3.22 12.77 -1.86
C LYS A 42 2.38 12.53 -3.11
N GLN A 43 2.61 11.42 -3.81
CA GLN A 43 1.82 11.04 -4.97
C GLN A 43 0.52 10.34 -4.59
N LEU A 44 0.38 9.95 -3.33
CA LEU A 44 -0.86 9.33 -2.85
C LEU A 44 -1.93 10.40 -2.69
N PRO A 45 -3.04 10.31 -3.45
CA PRO A 45 -4.12 11.31 -3.34
C PRO A 45 -4.73 11.29 -1.94
N ALA A 46 -5.07 12.45 -1.43
CA ALA A 46 -5.79 12.55 -0.17
C ALA A 46 -7.14 11.84 -0.30
N LEU A 47 -7.47 11.02 0.68
CA LEU A 47 -8.72 10.27 0.65
C LEU A 47 -9.87 11.18 1.07
N PRO A 48 -10.90 11.35 0.22
CA PRO A 48 -12.07 12.14 0.61
C PRO A 48 -12.72 11.59 1.87
N GLU A 49 -13.29 12.47 2.68
CA GLU A 49 -13.88 12.09 3.95
C GLU A 49 -14.94 11.00 3.81
N ALA A 50 -15.76 11.06 2.77
CA ALA A 50 -16.79 10.05 2.52
C ALA A 50 -16.18 8.67 2.31
N LEU A 51 -15.05 8.57 1.60
CA LEU A 51 -14.36 7.31 1.38
C LEU A 51 -13.59 6.88 2.63
N ARG A 52 -13.04 7.83 3.39
CA ARG A 52 -12.37 7.54 4.65
C ARG A 52 -13.33 6.90 5.65
N ALA A 53 -14.57 7.39 5.70
CA ALA A 53 -15.59 6.84 6.58
C ALA A 53 -15.95 5.40 6.23
N GLN A 54 -15.81 5.02 4.96
CA GLN A 54 -16.11 3.66 4.49
C GLN A 54 -14.89 2.74 4.54
N ALA A 55 -13.70 3.31 4.60
CA ALA A 55 -12.47 2.55 4.72
C ALA A 55 -12.28 2.10 6.16
N LYS A 56 -11.54 1.00 6.34
CA LYS A 56 -11.24 0.49 7.67
C LYS A 56 -10.00 1.19 8.21
N GLU A 57 -10.10 1.72 9.42
CA GLU A 57 -8.93 2.23 10.11
C GLU A 57 -8.15 1.04 10.67
N ILE A 58 -6.86 0.98 10.37
CA ILE A 58 -6.01 -0.15 10.73
C ILE A 58 -5.40 0.10 12.11
N ALA A 59 -5.68 -0.81 13.04
CA ALA A 59 -5.11 -0.75 14.38
C ALA A 59 -3.66 -1.22 14.39
N GLY A 60 -2.89 -0.79 15.38
CA GLY A 60 -1.50 -1.20 15.52
C GLY A 60 -0.50 -0.32 14.79
N CYS A 61 -0.97 0.74 14.13
CA CYS A 61 -0.10 1.68 13.44
C CYS A 61 0.21 2.87 14.34
N GLU A 62 1.45 3.38 14.22
CA GLU A 62 1.90 4.56 14.97
C GLU A 62 1.09 5.79 14.57
N ASN A 63 0.86 5.98 13.27
CA ASN A 63 0.00 7.04 12.74
C ASN A 63 -1.33 6.43 12.31
N ARG A 64 -2.37 7.27 12.24
CA ARG A 64 -3.65 6.79 11.74
C ARG A 64 -3.53 6.39 10.27
N VAL A 65 -4.07 5.23 9.94
CA VAL A 65 -4.04 4.67 8.58
C VAL A 65 -5.42 4.11 8.25
N TRP A 66 -5.88 4.39 7.05
CA TRP A 66 -7.15 3.86 6.54
C TRP A 66 -6.89 3.05 5.30
N LEU A 67 -7.59 1.92 5.16
CA LEU A 67 -7.50 1.04 4.00
C LEU A 67 -8.88 0.58 3.58
N GLY A 68 -9.17 0.70 2.28
CA GLY A 68 -10.38 0.18 1.70
C GLY A 68 -10.07 -0.55 0.41
N TYR A 69 -11.08 -1.24 -0.16
CA TYR A 69 -10.87 -1.94 -1.43
C TYR A 69 -12.17 -2.03 -2.21
N THR A 70 -12.00 -2.25 -3.52
CA THR A 70 -13.08 -2.52 -4.45
C THR A 70 -12.75 -3.81 -5.17
N LEU A 71 -13.72 -4.72 -5.25
CA LEU A 71 -13.60 -5.94 -6.06
C LEU A 71 -14.22 -5.66 -7.41
N HIS A 72 -13.42 -5.78 -8.48
CA HIS A 72 -13.90 -5.59 -9.84
C HIS A 72 -14.61 -6.85 -10.34
N GLN A 73 -15.42 -6.69 -11.38
CA GLN A 73 -16.18 -7.81 -11.97
C GLN A 73 -15.28 -8.92 -12.49
N ASN A 74 -14.09 -8.58 -12.94
CA ASN A 74 -13.13 -9.57 -13.45
C ASN A 74 -12.37 -10.30 -12.34
N GLY A 75 -12.70 -10.06 -11.07
CA GLY A 75 -12.06 -10.72 -9.94
C GLY A 75 -10.80 -10.06 -9.41
N THR A 76 -10.36 -8.96 -10.02
CA THR A 76 -9.20 -8.23 -9.52
C THR A 76 -9.61 -7.25 -8.43
N LEU A 77 -8.66 -6.92 -7.56
CA LEU A 77 -8.88 -6.03 -6.44
C LEU A 77 -8.17 -4.70 -6.68
N HIS A 78 -8.80 -3.64 -6.21
CA HIS A 78 -8.22 -2.29 -6.17
C HIS A 78 -8.24 -1.82 -4.73
N PHE A 79 -7.08 -1.60 -4.15
CA PHE A 79 -6.95 -1.06 -2.80
C PHE A 79 -6.70 0.43 -2.85
N PHE A 80 -7.17 1.13 -1.84
CA PHE A 80 -6.93 2.56 -1.67
C PHE A 80 -6.80 2.86 -0.18
N GLY A 81 -6.18 3.98 0.15
CA GLY A 81 -6.00 4.32 1.55
C GLY A 81 -5.31 5.66 1.73
N ASP A 82 -5.09 6.00 2.98
CA ASP A 82 -4.44 7.24 3.37
C ASP A 82 -3.84 7.08 4.77
N SER A 83 -2.97 8.00 5.14
CA SER A 83 -2.40 8.05 6.48
C SER A 83 -2.00 9.47 6.84
N GLU A 84 -1.92 9.75 8.13
CA GLU A 84 -1.44 11.02 8.64
C GLU A 84 0.09 11.10 8.64
N GLY A 85 0.79 9.97 8.59
CA GLY A 85 2.25 9.94 8.62
C GLY A 85 2.87 9.94 7.23
N ARG A 86 3.89 10.78 7.02
CA ARG A 86 4.54 10.92 5.71
C ARG A 86 5.24 9.64 5.26
N ILE A 87 5.94 8.97 6.17
CA ILE A 87 6.63 7.72 5.87
C ILE A 87 5.60 6.62 5.64
N VAL A 88 4.55 6.56 6.46
CA VAL A 88 3.51 5.55 6.33
C VAL A 88 2.78 5.69 5.00
N ARG A 89 2.55 6.94 4.54
CA ARG A 89 1.98 7.17 3.21
C ARG A 89 2.85 6.56 2.11
N GLY A 90 4.17 6.67 2.25
CA GLY A 90 5.11 6.05 1.32
C GLY A 90 5.06 4.53 1.37
N LEU A 91 5.01 3.96 2.56
CA LEU A 91 4.87 2.51 2.72
C LEU A 91 3.56 2.01 2.13
N LEU A 92 2.48 2.76 2.36
CA LEU A 92 1.18 2.45 1.78
C LEU A 92 1.23 2.50 0.26
N ALA A 93 1.92 3.49 -0.32
CA ALA A 93 2.10 3.61 -1.76
C ALA A 93 2.77 2.35 -2.34
N VAL A 94 3.78 1.82 -1.66
CA VAL A 94 4.44 0.58 -2.08
C VAL A 94 3.46 -0.60 -2.04
N LEU A 95 2.69 -0.72 -0.96
CA LEU A 95 1.67 -1.79 -0.86
C LEU A 95 0.63 -1.68 -1.96
N LEU A 96 0.15 -0.48 -2.24
CA LEU A 96 -0.85 -0.27 -3.30
C LEU A 96 -0.28 -0.63 -4.66
N THR A 97 1.00 -0.36 -4.89
CA THR A 97 1.68 -0.77 -6.13
C THR A 97 1.72 -2.29 -6.26
N ALA A 98 2.02 -2.98 -5.15
CA ALA A 98 2.14 -4.44 -5.14
C ALA A 98 0.79 -5.16 -5.29
N THR A 99 -0.31 -4.48 -4.99
CA THR A 99 -1.63 -5.14 -4.93
C THR A 99 -2.55 -4.78 -6.08
N GLU A 100 -2.27 -3.69 -6.81
CA GLU A 100 -3.19 -3.21 -7.84
C GLU A 100 -3.40 -4.24 -8.93
N GLY A 101 -4.67 -4.50 -9.24
CA GLY A 101 -5.04 -5.39 -10.31
C GLY A 101 -4.78 -6.87 -10.04
N LYS A 102 -4.46 -7.24 -8.82
CA LYS A 102 -4.24 -8.64 -8.45
C LYS A 102 -5.55 -9.31 -8.06
N THR A 103 -5.65 -10.62 -8.31
CA THR A 103 -6.77 -11.41 -7.83
C THR A 103 -6.53 -11.82 -6.37
N ALA A 104 -7.59 -12.26 -5.69
CA ALA A 104 -7.48 -12.78 -4.33
C ALA A 104 -6.46 -13.92 -4.26
N THR A 105 -6.52 -14.85 -5.22
CA THR A 105 -5.59 -15.99 -5.28
C THR A 105 -4.14 -15.53 -5.40
N GLU A 106 -3.89 -14.56 -6.29
CA GLU A 106 -2.53 -14.04 -6.48
C GLU A 106 -1.98 -13.41 -5.21
N LEU A 107 -2.81 -12.65 -4.49
CA LEU A 107 -2.39 -12.01 -3.23
C LEU A 107 -2.11 -13.03 -2.13
N LEU A 108 -2.91 -14.09 -2.07
CA LEU A 108 -2.73 -15.13 -1.05
C LEU A 108 -1.53 -16.03 -1.33
N VAL A 109 -1.20 -16.23 -2.61
CA VAL A 109 -0.05 -17.04 -3.01
C VAL A 109 1.24 -16.24 -2.92
N HIS A 110 1.20 -14.96 -3.27
CA HIS A 110 2.39 -14.12 -3.34
C HIS A 110 2.17 -12.85 -2.52
N SER A 111 2.70 -12.84 -1.31
CA SER A 111 2.49 -11.75 -0.37
C SER A 111 2.99 -10.41 -0.92
N PRO A 112 2.21 -9.33 -0.75
CA PRO A 112 2.68 -7.99 -1.10
C PRO A 112 3.94 -7.55 -0.36
N MET A 113 4.23 -8.18 0.79
CA MET A 113 5.42 -7.88 1.57
C MET A 113 6.72 -8.22 0.84
N ALA A 114 6.67 -9.12 -0.14
CA ALA A 114 7.85 -9.49 -0.91
C ALA A 114 8.49 -8.28 -1.60
N LEU A 115 7.68 -7.33 -2.05
CA LEU A 115 8.21 -6.13 -2.70
C LEU A 115 9.07 -5.29 -1.74
N PHE A 116 8.68 -5.21 -0.47
CA PHE A 116 9.48 -4.50 0.54
C PHE A 116 10.85 -5.10 0.70
N ASP A 117 10.94 -6.42 0.70
CA ASP A 117 12.23 -7.13 0.79
C ASP A 117 13.09 -6.82 -0.45
N GLU A 118 12.48 -6.85 -1.63
CA GLU A 118 13.18 -6.55 -2.88
C GLU A 118 13.72 -5.12 -2.91
N LEU A 119 13.00 -4.17 -2.31
CA LEU A 119 13.41 -2.77 -2.25
C LEU A 119 14.39 -2.49 -1.11
N GLY A 120 14.67 -3.47 -0.26
CA GLY A 120 15.56 -3.32 0.87
C GLY A 120 14.99 -2.45 1.97
N LEU A 121 13.67 -2.45 2.13
CA LEU A 121 12.99 -1.60 3.10
C LEU A 121 12.70 -2.29 4.43
N SER A 122 12.48 -3.61 4.41
CA SER A 122 11.99 -4.35 5.57
C SER A 122 12.96 -4.31 6.76
N ALA A 123 14.26 -4.42 6.52
CA ALA A 123 15.25 -4.60 7.57
C ALA A 123 15.53 -3.32 8.37
N GLN A 124 15.08 -2.16 7.89
CA GLN A 124 15.47 -0.88 8.49
C GLN A 124 14.30 -0.09 9.06
N LEU A 125 13.13 -0.68 9.10
CA LEU A 125 11.98 -0.03 9.71
C LEU A 125 12.06 -0.14 11.23
N SER A 126 11.60 0.91 11.93
CA SER A 126 11.43 0.84 13.37
C SER A 126 10.42 -0.26 13.72
N ALA A 127 10.44 -0.72 14.97
CA ALA A 127 9.50 -1.75 15.42
C ALA A 127 8.05 -1.31 15.21
N SER A 128 7.72 -0.05 15.54
CA SER A 128 6.36 0.49 15.38
C SER A 128 5.92 0.48 13.92
N ARG A 129 6.81 0.92 13.02
CA ARG A 129 6.47 0.94 11.58
C ARG A 129 6.36 -0.45 11.00
N SER A 130 7.21 -1.36 11.45
CA SER A 130 7.15 -2.76 11.04
C SER A 130 5.82 -3.40 11.46
N GLN A 131 5.36 -3.13 12.69
CA GLN A 131 4.07 -3.61 13.17
C GLN A 131 2.93 -3.04 12.34
N GLY A 132 2.97 -1.74 12.03
CA GLY A 132 1.95 -1.09 11.21
C GLY A 132 1.91 -1.68 9.81
N LEU A 133 3.06 -1.95 9.23
CA LEU A 133 3.16 -2.55 7.90
C LEU A 133 2.57 -3.96 7.89
N HIS A 134 2.87 -4.76 8.91
CA HIS A 134 2.28 -6.10 9.06
C HIS A 134 0.77 -6.03 9.22
N ALA A 135 0.26 -5.07 10.00
CA ALA A 135 -1.18 -4.88 10.17
C ALA A 135 -1.86 -4.53 8.84
N LEU A 136 -1.24 -3.68 8.03
CA LEU A 136 -1.74 -3.34 6.70
C LEU A 136 -1.75 -4.57 5.79
N ASN A 137 -0.66 -5.34 5.80
CA ASN A 137 -0.57 -6.56 5.00
C ASN A 137 -1.64 -7.57 5.40
N GLU A 138 -1.87 -7.76 6.69
CA GLU A 138 -2.91 -8.67 7.18
C GLU A 138 -4.31 -8.19 6.75
N ALA A 139 -4.55 -6.89 6.78
CA ALA A 139 -5.83 -6.34 6.31
C ALA A 139 -6.05 -6.62 4.82
N ILE A 140 -4.98 -6.50 4.02
CA ILE A 140 -5.03 -6.81 2.59
C ILE A 140 -5.33 -8.30 2.38
N LEU A 141 -4.65 -9.17 3.11
CA LEU A 141 -4.86 -10.62 2.98
C LEU A 141 -6.26 -11.03 3.46
N ASP A 142 -6.77 -10.39 4.52
CA ASP A 142 -8.13 -10.64 4.98
C ASP A 142 -9.16 -10.23 3.93
N ALA A 143 -8.96 -9.09 3.28
CA ALA A 143 -9.82 -8.66 2.18
C ALA A 143 -9.78 -9.66 1.04
N ALA A 144 -8.60 -10.18 0.70
CA ALA A 144 -8.44 -11.20 -0.34
C ALA A 144 -9.19 -12.48 0.02
N ARG A 145 -9.11 -12.92 1.27
CA ARG A 145 -9.84 -14.11 1.74
C ARG A 145 -11.34 -13.93 1.63
N GLN A 146 -11.84 -12.74 1.96
CA GLN A 146 -13.28 -12.45 1.89
C GLN A 146 -13.76 -12.32 0.44
N ALA A 147 -12.92 -11.84 -0.45
CA ALA A 147 -13.26 -11.67 -1.86
C ALA A 147 -13.16 -12.96 -2.66
N GLY A 148 -12.28 -13.85 -2.22
CA GLY A 148 -12.07 -15.15 -2.88
C GLY A 148 -12.94 -16.27 -2.35
#